data_9cede110ebc17c1f0754165d5be28ca7
#
_entry.id   9cede110ebc17c1f0754165d5be28ca7
#
_cell.length_a   1.000
_cell.length_b   1.000
_cell.length_c   1.000
_cell.angle_alpha   90.00
_cell.angle_beta   90.00
_cell.angle_gamma   90.00
#
_symmetry.space_group_name_H-M   'P 1'
#
loop_
_entity.id
_entity.type
_entity.pdbx_description
1 polymer ?
#
loop_
_entity_poly.entity_id
_entity_poly.type
_entity_poly.pdbx_seq_one_letter_code
_entity_poly.pdbx_strand_id
1 'polypeptide(L)'
;MLTITAIKAFNDNYIWVLQQQPHTQVYVVDPGDASVVIDYLEANQLTLVGILLTHHHNDHTGGVAELQAYSQNRLSVYGPDNEKIEGITHPLHATAQPRLTLDYMSGELQVLDVPGHTAGHIAYVIADALFCGDTLFSGGCGRLFEGTPAQMLNSLQQLAQLPADTRVYCAHEYTLSNLKFALAVNPNNCALQDYNERAIALRRQDKATIPSTIALERAINPFLRASDTEIVDSIKQHFSDLNHANLDELGGFTLLRQWKDNF
;
A
#
# COMPACT_ATOMS: atom_id res chain seq x y z
N MET A 1 21.07 8.20 6.35
CA MET A 1 19.70 8.68 5.95
C MET A 1 19.04 7.57 5.16
N LEU A 2 17.77 7.24 5.43
CA LEU A 2 16.99 6.27 4.65
C LEU A 2 16.57 6.89 3.33
N THR A 3 16.92 6.24 2.22
CA THR A 3 16.51 6.60 0.86
C THR A 3 15.57 5.51 0.35
N ILE A 4 14.44 5.90 -0.24
CA ILE A 4 13.45 4.99 -0.81
C ILE A 4 13.32 5.32 -2.30
N THR A 5 13.52 4.33 -3.15
CA THR A 5 13.49 4.49 -4.61
C THR A 5 12.47 3.54 -5.21
N ALA A 6 11.68 4.02 -6.17
CA ALA A 6 10.75 3.22 -6.93
C ALA A 6 11.43 2.55 -8.13
N ILE A 7 11.25 1.24 -8.27
CA ILE A 7 11.45 0.52 -9.53
C ILE A 7 10.06 0.28 -10.12
N LYS A 8 9.85 0.71 -11.37
CA LYS A 8 8.61 0.41 -12.10
C LYS A 8 8.65 -1.03 -12.57
N ALA A 9 7.57 -1.76 -12.33
CA ALA A 9 7.39 -3.13 -12.81
C ALA A 9 6.00 -3.29 -13.43
N PHE A 10 5.86 -4.22 -14.36
CA PHE A 10 4.61 -4.46 -15.09
C PHE A 10 4.01 -3.18 -15.70
N ASN A 11 2.70 -2.96 -15.53
CA ASN A 11 2.01 -1.77 -16.06
C ASN A 11 1.97 -0.61 -15.08
N ASP A 12 1.85 -0.90 -13.78
CA ASP A 12 1.56 0.09 -12.74
C ASP A 12 2.15 -0.24 -11.36
N ASN A 13 2.87 -1.37 -11.21
CA ASN A 13 3.48 -1.74 -9.94
C ASN A 13 4.73 -0.90 -9.62
N TYR A 14 4.92 -0.65 -8.34
CA TYR A 14 6.16 -0.15 -7.77
C TYR A 14 6.79 -1.20 -6.86
N ILE A 15 8.04 -1.55 -7.13
CA ILE A 15 8.91 -2.27 -6.21
C ILE A 15 9.74 -1.22 -5.47
N TRP A 16 9.67 -1.20 -4.14
CA TRP A 16 10.36 -0.17 -3.35
C TRP A 16 11.73 -0.66 -2.89
N VAL A 17 12.79 0.09 -3.22
CA VAL A 17 14.16 -0.16 -2.76
C VAL A 17 14.43 0.70 -1.53
N LEU A 18 14.81 0.07 -0.42
CA LEU A 18 15.20 0.71 0.83
C LEU A 18 16.72 0.67 0.97
N GLN A 19 17.34 1.83 1.04
CA GLN A 19 18.79 1.99 1.24
C GLN A 19 19.09 2.92 2.40
N GLN A 20 19.90 2.46 3.36
CA GLN A 20 20.42 3.29 4.44
C GLN A 20 21.82 3.77 4.08
N GLN A 21 21.97 5.04 3.73
CA GLN A 21 23.29 5.62 3.46
C GLN A 21 24.20 5.57 4.70
N PRO A 22 25.50 5.23 4.56
CA PRO A 22 26.26 5.07 3.30
C PRO A 22 26.30 3.61 2.77
N HIS A 23 25.50 2.68 3.31
CA HIS A 23 25.55 1.27 2.92
C HIS A 23 25.11 1.07 1.46
N THR A 24 25.72 0.10 0.78
CA THR A 24 25.30 -0.40 -0.54
C THR A 24 24.32 -1.56 -0.43
N GLN A 25 24.12 -2.08 0.77
CA GLN A 25 23.13 -3.12 1.08
C GLN A 25 21.73 -2.53 1.07
N VAL A 26 20.81 -3.23 0.38
CA VAL A 26 19.43 -2.79 0.21
C VAL A 26 18.43 -3.90 0.50
N TYR A 27 17.23 -3.48 0.87
CA TYR A 27 16.04 -4.31 0.90
C TYR A 27 15.11 -3.89 -0.23
N VAL A 28 14.29 -4.82 -0.72
CA VAL A 28 13.20 -4.52 -1.64
C VAL A 28 11.87 -4.97 -1.06
N VAL A 29 10.81 -4.21 -1.36
CA VAL A 29 9.43 -4.54 -0.95
C VAL A 29 8.67 -4.99 -2.17
N ASP A 30 7.99 -6.13 -2.05
CA ASP A 30 7.08 -6.71 -3.03
C ASP A 30 7.68 -6.85 -4.45
N PRO A 31 8.80 -7.56 -4.60
CA PRO A 31 9.45 -7.73 -5.89
C PRO A 31 8.72 -8.76 -6.77
N GLY A 32 7.63 -8.36 -7.43
CA GLY A 32 6.89 -9.22 -8.35
C GLY A 32 7.68 -9.61 -9.61
N ASP A 33 8.63 -8.77 -10.03
CA ASP A 33 9.50 -9.00 -11.19
C ASP A 33 10.97 -8.88 -10.76
N ALA A 34 11.70 -9.99 -10.85
CA ALA A 34 13.10 -10.03 -10.47
C ALA A 34 14.01 -9.30 -11.47
N SER A 35 13.68 -9.32 -12.76
CA SER A 35 14.54 -8.79 -13.81
C SER A 35 14.80 -7.30 -13.63
N VAL A 36 13.75 -6.52 -13.39
CA VAL A 36 13.86 -5.06 -13.18
C VAL A 36 14.61 -4.73 -11.88
N VAL A 37 14.53 -5.60 -10.87
CA VAL A 37 15.30 -5.45 -9.62
C VAL A 37 16.77 -5.72 -9.86
N ILE A 38 17.13 -6.81 -10.55
CA ILE A 38 18.51 -7.19 -10.86
C ILE A 38 19.18 -6.08 -11.70
N ASP A 39 18.51 -5.61 -12.76
CA ASP A 39 19.00 -4.52 -13.60
C ASP A 39 19.31 -3.26 -12.77
N TYR A 40 18.40 -2.91 -11.84
CA TYR A 40 18.59 -1.76 -10.96
C TYR A 40 19.77 -1.95 -10.01
N LEU A 41 19.91 -3.13 -9.40
CA LEU A 41 21.02 -3.44 -8.49
C LEU A 41 22.37 -3.34 -9.20
N GLU A 42 22.49 -3.92 -10.38
CA GLU A 42 23.73 -3.91 -11.19
C GLU A 42 24.09 -2.49 -11.64
N ALA A 43 23.10 -1.75 -12.17
CA ALA A 43 23.33 -0.36 -12.63
C ALA A 43 23.79 0.58 -11.51
N ASN A 44 23.38 0.33 -10.26
CA ASN A 44 23.69 1.17 -9.10
C ASN A 44 24.77 0.56 -8.18
N GLN A 45 25.35 -0.59 -8.51
CA GLN A 45 26.35 -1.31 -7.70
C GLN A 45 25.86 -1.57 -6.27
N LEU A 46 24.60 -2.00 -6.15
CA LEU A 46 23.95 -2.31 -4.87
C LEU A 46 23.92 -3.82 -4.61
N THR A 47 23.85 -4.20 -3.36
CA THR A 47 23.77 -5.60 -2.92
C THR A 47 22.43 -5.82 -2.25
N LEU A 48 21.61 -6.71 -2.82
CA LEU A 48 20.36 -7.13 -2.19
C LEU A 48 20.67 -8.03 -0.98
N VAL A 49 20.13 -7.69 0.19
CA VAL A 49 20.32 -8.45 1.44
C VAL A 49 19.00 -9.00 1.99
N GLY A 50 17.86 -8.45 1.57
CA GLY A 50 16.57 -8.97 2.00
C GLY A 50 15.39 -8.46 1.19
N ILE A 51 14.28 -9.16 1.39
CA ILE A 51 12.98 -8.91 0.75
C ILE A 51 11.93 -8.77 1.85
N LEU A 52 11.04 -7.81 1.71
CA LEU A 52 9.86 -7.61 2.56
C LEU A 52 8.61 -7.85 1.71
N LEU A 53 7.78 -8.83 2.09
CA LEU A 53 6.56 -9.19 1.37
C LEU A 53 5.34 -8.79 2.17
N THR A 54 4.39 -8.12 1.53
CA THR A 54 3.16 -7.69 2.20
C THR A 54 2.07 -8.74 2.15
N HIS A 55 1.92 -9.46 1.03
CA HIS A 55 0.90 -10.49 0.82
C HIS A 55 1.29 -11.43 -0.34
N HIS A 56 0.47 -12.45 -0.63
CA HIS A 56 0.84 -13.58 -1.51
C HIS A 56 0.61 -13.38 -3.00
N HIS A 57 0.01 -12.28 -3.47
CA HIS A 57 -0.27 -12.13 -4.89
C HIS A 57 1.01 -12.15 -5.73
N ASN A 58 0.91 -12.72 -6.93
CA ASN A 58 2.07 -13.02 -7.76
C ASN A 58 2.83 -11.77 -8.22
N ASP A 59 2.14 -10.66 -8.43
CA ASP A 59 2.74 -9.38 -8.79
C ASP A 59 3.49 -8.69 -7.63
N HIS A 60 3.47 -9.29 -6.43
CA HIS A 60 4.28 -8.91 -5.26
C HIS A 60 5.35 -9.95 -4.92
N THR A 61 5.13 -11.22 -5.28
CA THR A 61 5.99 -12.33 -4.86
C THR A 61 6.71 -13.04 -6.00
N GLY A 62 6.30 -12.81 -7.25
CA GLY A 62 6.76 -13.59 -8.41
C GLY A 62 8.26 -13.56 -8.66
N GLY A 63 8.97 -12.50 -8.25
CA GLY A 63 10.43 -12.38 -8.38
C GLY A 63 11.25 -13.05 -7.27
N VAL A 64 10.62 -13.52 -6.18
CA VAL A 64 11.33 -13.99 -4.97
C VAL A 64 12.31 -15.11 -5.28
N ALA A 65 11.86 -16.16 -5.97
CA ALA A 65 12.70 -17.34 -6.26
C ALA A 65 13.94 -16.98 -7.10
N GLU A 66 13.77 -16.13 -8.12
CA GLU A 66 14.87 -15.69 -8.98
C GLU A 66 15.85 -14.78 -8.23
N LEU A 67 15.36 -13.87 -7.39
CA LEU A 67 16.20 -13.01 -6.54
C LEU A 67 16.98 -13.83 -5.49
N GLN A 68 16.38 -14.88 -4.91
CA GLN A 68 17.08 -15.81 -4.04
C GLN A 68 18.22 -16.52 -4.79
N ALA A 69 17.96 -17.02 -6.00
CA ALA A 69 18.98 -17.66 -6.84
C ALA A 69 20.10 -16.66 -7.21
N TYR A 70 19.76 -15.45 -7.64
CA TYR A 70 20.72 -14.36 -7.95
C TYR A 70 21.65 -14.08 -6.77
N SER A 71 21.10 -14.01 -5.55
CA SER A 71 21.85 -13.77 -4.31
C SER A 71 22.45 -15.04 -3.68
N GLN A 72 22.51 -16.17 -4.41
CA GLN A 72 23.04 -17.45 -3.94
C GLN A 72 22.35 -17.96 -2.65
N ASN A 73 21.05 -17.75 -2.53
CA ASN A 73 20.22 -18.11 -1.36
C ASN A 73 20.69 -17.47 -0.03
N ARG A 74 21.26 -16.27 -0.07
CA ARG A 74 21.71 -15.55 1.13
C ARG A 74 20.73 -14.46 1.60
N LEU A 75 19.54 -14.35 0.96
CA LEU A 75 18.56 -13.33 1.30
C LEU A 75 17.76 -13.70 2.55
N SER A 76 17.54 -12.72 3.39
CA SER A 76 16.48 -12.74 4.39
C SER A 76 15.16 -12.35 3.73
N VAL A 77 14.21 -13.27 3.61
CA VAL A 77 12.88 -13.02 3.04
C VAL A 77 11.87 -13.00 4.16
N TYR A 78 11.33 -11.83 4.45
CA TYR A 78 10.32 -11.56 5.46
C TYR A 78 8.94 -11.50 4.81
N GLY A 79 7.94 -12.06 5.46
CA GLY A 79 6.56 -12.02 4.97
C GLY A 79 5.57 -12.61 5.96
N PRO A 80 4.25 -12.47 5.72
CA PRO A 80 3.22 -12.94 6.64
C PRO A 80 3.27 -14.46 6.82
N ASP A 81 3.18 -14.93 8.06
CA ASP A 81 3.23 -16.35 8.42
C ASP A 81 1.92 -17.11 8.15
N ASN A 82 0.83 -16.37 7.97
CA ASN A 82 -0.51 -16.91 7.73
C ASN A 82 -0.90 -16.91 6.24
N GLU A 83 0.02 -16.56 5.34
CA GLU A 83 -0.16 -16.68 3.88
C GLU A 83 0.80 -17.71 3.27
N LYS A 84 0.37 -18.34 2.18
CA LYS A 84 1.19 -19.33 1.48
C LYS A 84 2.10 -18.63 0.46
N ILE A 85 3.26 -18.21 0.92
CA ILE A 85 4.29 -17.61 0.06
C ILE A 85 5.52 -18.49 0.08
N GLU A 86 5.92 -18.97 -1.09
CA GLU A 86 7.15 -19.75 -1.23
C GLU A 86 8.39 -18.86 -1.05
N GLY A 87 9.43 -19.40 -0.41
CA GLY A 87 10.70 -18.70 -0.25
C GLY A 87 10.81 -17.80 0.98
N ILE A 88 9.78 -17.63 1.80
CA ILE A 88 9.89 -16.95 3.09
C ILE A 88 10.87 -17.70 3.98
N THR A 89 11.89 -16.98 4.49
CA THR A 89 12.86 -17.50 5.46
C THR A 89 12.61 -16.99 6.88
N HIS A 90 11.91 -15.87 6.99
CA HIS A 90 11.56 -15.20 8.25
C HIS A 90 10.06 -14.89 8.27
N PRO A 91 9.22 -15.89 8.62
CA PRO A 91 7.77 -15.66 8.73
C PRO A 91 7.48 -14.68 9.87
N LEU A 92 6.61 -13.71 9.59
CA LEU A 92 6.26 -12.64 10.52
C LEU A 92 4.82 -12.81 11.01
N HIS A 93 4.69 -12.77 12.32
CA HIS A 93 3.40 -12.71 13.00
C HIS A 93 3.22 -11.32 13.60
N ALA A 94 2.45 -10.45 12.96
CA ALA A 94 2.37 -9.03 13.30
C ALA A 94 1.94 -8.75 14.76
N THR A 95 1.08 -9.59 15.34
CA THR A 95 0.64 -9.43 16.74
C THR A 95 1.64 -10.01 17.74
N ALA A 96 2.41 -11.05 17.39
CA ALA A 96 3.39 -11.67 18.27
C ALA A 96 4.77 -10.99 18.16
N GLN A 97 5.12 -10.49 16.99
CA GLN A 97 6.39 -9.80 16.72
C GLN A 97 6.13 -8.50 15.94
N PRO A 98 5.57 -7.48 16.60
CA PRO A 98 5.18 -6.24 15.92
C PRO A 98 6.37 -5.36 15.51
N ARG A 99 7.60 -5.70 15.92
CA ARG A 99 8.83 -4.96 15.61
C ARG A 99 10.01 -5.88 15.44
N LEU A 100 10.88 -5.52 14.51
CA LEU A 100 12.17 -6.19 14.30
C LEU A 100 13.22 -5.17 13.82
N THR A 101 14.49 -5.55 13.93
CA THR A 101 15.60 -4.80 13.35
C THR A 101 16.08 -5.49 12.09
N LEU A 102 16.38 -4.70 11.06
CA LEU A 102 16.96 -5.16 9.82
C LEU A 102 18.45 -4.82 9.79
N ASP A 103 19.28 -5.76 9.36
CA ASP A 103 20.72 -5.48 9.17
C ASP A 103 20.89 -4.32 8.18
N TYR A 104 21.92 -3.49 8.41
CA TYR A 104 22.21 -2.30 7.60
C TYR A 104 21.13 -1.21 7.59
N MET A 105 20.06 -1.33 8.38
CA MET A 105 19.01 -0.30 8.53
C MET A 105 19.07 0.31 9.93
N SER A 106 18.79 1.61 10.00
CA SER A 106 18.69 2.32 11.29
C SER A 106 17.23 2.31 11.77
N GLY A 107 17.04 2.01 13.05
CA GLY A 107 15.73 1.97 13.68
C GLY A 107 15.05 0.60 13.58
N GLU A 108 13.84 0.55 14.09
CA GLU A 108 13.00 -0.65 14.07
C GLU A 108 12.05 -0.61 12.89
N LEU A 109 11.83 -1.78 12.27
CA LEU A 109 10.75 -2.03 11.34
C LEU A 109 9.52 -2.48 12.14
N GLN A 110 8.45 -1.72 12.11
CA GLN A 110 7.17 -2.12 12.68
C GLN A 110 6.38 -2.92 11.64
N VAL A 111 5.77 -4.02 12.08
CA VAL A 111 4.87 -4.87 11.27
C VAL A 111 3.45 -4.67 11.76
N LEU A 112 2.54 -4.39 10.85
CA LEU A 112 1.12 -4.17 11.11
C LEU A 112 0.29 -5.24 10.40
N ASP A 113 -0.64 -5.86 11.11
CA ASP A 113 -1.64 -6.74 10.51
C ASP A 113 -2.75 -5.88 9.89
N VAL A 114 -2.95 -6.03 8.58
CA VAL A 114 -3.88 -5.18 7.80
C VAL A 114 -4.74 -6.03 6.84
N PRO A 115 -5.49 -7.02 7.37
CA PRO A 115 -6.32 -7.89 6.56
C PRO A 115 -7.42 -7.13 5.84
N GLY A 116 -7.80 -7.62 4.66
CA GLY A 116 -8.89 -7.06 3.86
C GLY A 116 -8.73 -7.41 2.40
N HIS A 117 -7.66 -6.96 1.76
CA HIS A 117 -7.33 -7.33 0.40
C HIS A 117 -7.03 -8.83 0.29
N THR A 118 -6.11 -9.33 1.09
CA THR A 118 -5.95 -10.74 1.43
C THR A 118 -6.20 -10.96 2.92
N ALA A 119 -6.34 -12.21 3.35
CA ALA A 119 -6.66 -12.55 4.74
C ALA A 119 -5.47 -12.33 5.69
N GLY A 120 -4.25 -12.46 5.19
CA GLY A 120 -3.03 -12.34 5.99
C GLY A 120 -2.15 -11.14 5.63
N HIS A 121 -2.69 -10.16 4.91
CA HIS A 121 -1.94 -8.98 4.49
C HIS A 121 -1.30 -8.23 5.65
N ILE A 122 0.00 -7.90 5.53
CA ILE A 122 0.74 -7.09 6.50
C ILE A 122 1.29 -5.81 5.84
N ALA A 123 1.54 -4.80 6.65
CA ALA A 123 2.21 -3.57 6.25
C ALA A 123 3.46 -3.34 7.10
N TYR A 124 4.39 -2.57 6.56
CA TYR A 124 5.65 -2.23 7.22
C TYR A 124 5.77 -0.73 7.44
N VAL A 125 6.22 -0.34 8.63
CA VAL A 125 6.56 1.06 8.94
C VAL A 125 8.00 1.14 9.40
N ILE A 126 8.81 1.96 8.74
CA ILE A 126 10.18 2.26 9.13
C ILE A 126 10.41 3.78 9.02
N ALA A 127 10.91 4.40 10.09
CA ALA A 127 11.02 5.85 10.20
C ALA A 127 9.66 6.54 9.88
N ASP A 128 9.60 7.38 8.85
CA ASP A 128 8.41 8.08 8.37
C ASP A 128 7.77 7.43 7.13
N ALA A 129 8.12 6.18 6.82
CA ALA A 129 7.66 5.47 5.62
C ALA A 129 6.77 4.28 5.96
N LEU A 130 5.59 4.22 5.32
CA LEU A 130 4.64 3.12 5.38
C LEU A 130 4.63 2.40 4.02
N PHE A 131 4.90 1.09 4.02
CA PHE A 131 4.73 0.19 2.87
C PHE A 131 3.50 -0.67 3.12
N CYS A 132 2.40 -0.34 2.46
CA CYS A 132 1.08 -0.92 2.76
C CYS A 132 0.57 -1.88 1.67
N GLY A 133 1.42 -2.25 0.71
CA GLY A 133 1.01 -3.13 -0.40
C GLY A 133 -0.30 -2.66 -1.02
N ASP A 134 -1.30 -3.51 -0.97
CA ASP A 134 -2.62 -3.32 -1.57
C ASP A 134 -3.72 -3.01 -0.55
N THR A 135 -3.37 -2.47 0.61
CA THR A 135 -4.36 -2.05 1.62
C THR A 135 -4.83 -0.62 1.38
N LEU A 136 -3.92 0.36 1.47
CA LEU A 136 -4.22 1.79 1.28
C LEU A 136 -3.57 2.27 -0.02
N PHE A 137 -4.37 2.81 -0.92
CA PHE A 137 -3.91 3.50 -2.12
C PHE A 137 -4.17 5.00 -2.04
N SER A 138 -3.45 5.78 -2.83
CA SER A 138 -3.74 7.22 -2.90
C SER A 138 -5.14 7.46 -3.47
N GLY A 139 -5.99 8.09 -2.64
CA GLY A 139 -7.41 8.33 -2.93
C GLY A 139 -8.29 7.07 -2.97
N GLY A 140 -7.82 5.90 -2.48
CA GLY A 140 -8.55 4.65 -2.55
C GLY A 140 -8.07 3.58 -1.58
N CYS A 141 -8.58 2.37 -1.73
CA CYS A 141 -8.13 1.17 -1.02
C CYS A 141 -8.21 -0.07 -1.92
N GLY A 142 -7.57 -1.16 -1.48
CA GLY A 142 -7.59 -2.44 -2.17
C GLY A 142 -8.97 -3.04 -2.31
N ARG A 143 -9.15 -3.86 -3.37
CA ARG A 143 -10.33 -4.70 -3.53
C ARG A 143 -10.31 -5.81 -2.46
N LEU A 144 -11.48 -6.23 -2.02
CA LEU A 144 -11.64 -7.33 -1.06
C LEU A 144 -11.71 -8.65 -1.82
N PHE A 145 -10.62 -9.42 -1.85
CA PHE A 145 -10.62 -10.76 -2.43
C PHE A 145 -10.89 -11.84 -1.39
N GLU A 146 -10.36 -11.70 -0.19
CA GLU A 146 -10.44 -12.72 0.86
C GLU A 146 -10.99 -12.18 2.18
N GLY A 147 -10.72 -10.92 2.50
CA GLY A 147 -11.19 -10.31 3.73
C GLY A 147 -12.60 -9.75 3.65
N THR A 148 -13.08 -9.26 4.78
CA THR A 148 -14.39 -8.63 4.93
C THR A 148 -14.29 -7.10 4.92
N PRO A 149 -15.39 -6.36 4.62
CA PRO A 149 -15.42 -4.91 4.76
C PRO A 149 -15.02 -4.43 6.15
N ALA A 150 -15.41 -5.13 7.21
CA ALA A 150 -15.06 -4.79 8.58
C ALA A 150 -13.54 -4.90 8.83
N GLN A 151 -12.89 -5.94 8.31
CA GLN A 151 -11.44 -6.10 8.40
C GLN A 151 -10.71 -4.98 7.68
N MET A 152 -11.06 -4.70 6.41
CA MET A 152 -10.42 -3.63 5.64
C MET A 152 -10.64 -2.26 6.29
N LEU A 153 -11.85 -1.97 6.78
CA LEU A 153 -12.12 -0.70 7.49
C LEU A 153 -11.22 -0.55 8.72
N ASN A 154 -11.10 -1.60 9.55
CA ASN A 154 -10.22 -1.58 10.72
C ASN A 154 -8.75 -1.39 10.31
N SER A 155 -8.29 -2.07 9.26
CA SER A 155 -6.94 -1.94 8.72
C SER A 155 -6.66 -0.51 8.26
N LEU A 156 -7.58 0.10 7.51
CA LEU A 156 -7.47 1.48 7.06
C LEU A 156 -7.49 2.48 8.23
N GLN A 157 -8.36 2.28 9.22
CA GLN A 157 -8.40 3.10 10.44
C GLN A 157 -7.09 2.99 11.23
N GLN A 158 -6.49 1.80 11.33
CA GLN A 158 -5.19 1.60 11.97
C GLN A 158 -4.10 2.38 11.22
N LEU A 159 -4.01 2.27 9.89
CA LEU A 159 -3.05 3.03 9.09
C LEU A 159 -3.28 4.53 9.20
N ALA A 160 -4.53 4.97 9.24
CA ALA A 160 -4.89 6.37 9.40
C ALA A 160 -4.50 6.96 10.78
N GLN A 161 -4.17 6.17 11.79
CA GLN A 161 -3.67 6.65 13.09
C GLN A 161 -2.17 6.94 13.10
N LEU A 162 -1.42 6.54 12.07
CA LEU A 162 -0.02 6.89 11.93
C LEU A 162 0.19 8.42 11.89
N PRO A 163 1.38 8.92 12.22
CA PRO A 163 1.70 10.35 12.15
C PRO A 163 1.32 10.96 10.80
N ALA A 164 0.84 12.20 10.83
CA ALA A 164 0.29 12.89 9.65
C ALA A 164 1.28 13.01 8.47
N ASP A 165 2.57 13.12 8.77
CA ASP A 165 3.68 13.23 7.84
C ASP A 165 4.23 11.86 7.36
N THR A 166 3.69 10.74 7.85
CA THR A 166 4.05 9.41 7.35
C THR A 166 3.78 9.31 5.87
N ARG A 167 4.82 9.02 5.10
CA ARG A 167 4.75 8.84 3.64
C ARG A 167 4.21 7.46 3.30
N VAL A 168 3.21 7.41 2.42
CA VAL A 168 2.50 6.17 2.04
C VAL A 168 3.04 5.67 0.71
N TYR A 169 3.74 4.55 0.75
CA TYR A 169 4.32 3.83 -0.38
C TYR A 169 3.48 2.58 -0.67
N CYS A 170 2.38 2.77 -1.41
CA CYS A 170 1.56 1.65 -1.88
C CYS A 170 2.19 1.00 -3.12
N ALA A 171 1.69 -0.18 -3.50
CA ALA A 171 2.32 -0.97 -4.56
C ALA A 171 1.95 -0.56 -5.98
N HIS A 172 0.86 0.21 -6.18
CA HIS A 172 0.36 0.51 -7.53
C HIS A 172 0.10 1.99 -7.78
N GLU A 173 0.32 2.42 -9.03
CA GLU A 173 0.00 3.77 -9.53
C GLU A 173 -1.49 3.87 -9.94
N TYR A 174 -2.40 3.60 -9.02
CA TYR A 174 -3.85 3.66 -9.26
C TYR A 174 -4.46 5.04 -9.01
N THR A 175 -3.65 6.04 -8.71
CA THR A 175 -4.08 7.35 -8.21
C THR A 175 -5.14 7.99 -9.10
N LEU A 176 -4.91 8.15 -10.40
CA LEU A 176 -5.89 8.82 -11.27
C LEU A 176 -7.24 8.08 -11.32
N SER A 177 -7.22 6.74 -11.35
CA SER A 177 -8.44 5.94 -11.31
C SER A 177 -9.19 6.08 -9.99
N ASN A 178 -8.45 6.12 -8.87
CA ASN A 178 -9.02 6.32 -7.56
C ASN A 178 -9.60 7.73 -7.39
N LEU A 179 -8.88 8.76 -7.84
CA LEU A 179 -9.35 10.14 -7.77
C LEU A 179 -10.60 10.39 -8.63
N LYS A 180 -10.71 9.71 -9.78
CA LYS A 180 -11.94 9.75 -10.59
C LYS A 180 -13.16 9.26 -9.79
N PHE A 181 -13.01 8.17 -9.05
CA PHE A 181 -14.06 7.66 -8.16
C PHE A 181 -14.28 8.59 -6.96
N ALA A 182 -13.21 9.02 -6.30
CA ALA A 182 -13.29 9.91 -5.13
C ALA A 182 -14.06 11.19 -5.46
N LEU A 183 -13.82 11.79 -6.64
CA LEU A 183 -14.55 12.97 -7.12
C LEU A 183 -16.02 12.69 -7.44
N ALA A 184 -16.37 11.48 -7.88
CA ALA A 184 -17.77 11.09 -8.06
C ALA A 184 -18.50 10.98 -6.72
N VAL A 185 -17.78 10.56 -5.66
CA VAL A 185 -18.31 10.44 -4.29
C VAL A 185 -18.35 11.78 -3.55
N ASN A 186 -17.28 12.58 -3.65
CA ASN A 186 -17.12 13.81 -2.88
C ASN A 186 -16.66 14.97 -3.78
N PRO A 187 -17.51 15.44 -4.72
CA PRO A 187 -17.12 16.40 -5.75
C PRO A 187 -16.77 17.80 -5.22
N ASN A 188 -17.26 18.19 -4.04
CA ASN A 188 -17.06 19.51 -3.46
C ASN A 188 -15.81 19.60 -2.55
N ASN A 189 -15.05 18.52 -2.40
CA ASN A 189 -13.83 18.50 -1.61
C ASN A 189 -12.69 19.23 -2.34
N CYS A 190 -12.38 20.46 -1.93
CA CYS A 190 -11.35 21.28 -2.56
C CYS A 190 -9.96 20.62 -2.51
N ALA A 191 -9.59 19.98 -1.39
CA ALA A 191 -8.31 19.31 -1.28
C ALA A 191 -8.18 18.13 -2.28
N LEU A 192 -9.29 17.43 -2.53
CA LEU A 192 -9.36 16.36 -3.53
C LEU A 192 -9.25 16.91 -4.95
N GLN A 193 -9.92 18.02 -5.25
CA GLN A 193 -9.82 18.69 -6.56
C GLN A 193 -8.39 19.14 -6.83
N ASP A 194 -7.76 19.85 -5.88
CA ASP A 194 -6.38 20.33 -6.00
C ASP A 194 -5.39 19.17 -6.18
N TYR A 195 -5.59 18.08 -5.45
CA TYR A 195 -4.72 16.90 -5.60
C TYR A 195 -4.92 16.21 -6.94
N ASN A 196 -6.15 16.12 -7.43
CA ASN A 196 -6.44 15.55 -8.75
C ASN A 196 -5.75 16.33 -9.87
N GLU A 197 -5.79 17.67 -9.86
CA GLU A 197 -5.09 18.50 -10.85
C GLU A 197 -3.57 18.25 -10.79
N ARG A 198 -3.00 18.20 -9.59
CA ARG A 198 -1.57 17.90 -9.38
C ARG A 198 -1.21 16.50 -9.88
N ALA A 199 -2.00 15.48 -9.56
CA ALA A 199 -1.76 14.11 -9.99
C ALA A 199 -1.81 13.98 -11.52
N ILE A 200 -2.79 14.62 -12.17
CA ILE A 200 -2.86 14.70 -13.65
C ILE A 200 -1.61 15.34 -14.23
N ALA A 201 -1.14 16.46 -13.64
CA ALA A 201 0.07 17.15 -14.12
C ALA A 201 1.33 16.29 -13.97
N LEU A 202 1.47 15.53 -12.87
CA LEU A 202 2.56 14.58 -12.67
C LEU A 202 2.51 13.43 -13.69
N ARG A 203 1.35 12.81 -13.88
CA ARG A 203 1.20 11.67 -14.80
C ARG A 203 1.39 12.06 -16.27
N ARG A 204 1.05 13.28 -16.67
CA ARG A 204 1.39 13.81 -18.01
C ARG A 204 2.88 13.92 -18.26
N GLN A 205 3.70 13.98 -17.20
CA GLN A 205 5.16 14.00 -17.26
C GLN A 205 5.78 12.63 -16.98
N ASP A 206 4.98 11.57 -16.94
CA ASP A 206 5.37 10.21 -16.51
C ASP A 206 6.02 10.15 -15.11
N LYS A 207 5.70 11.10 -14.24
CA LYS A 207 6.15 11.11 -12.86
C LYS A 207 5.16 10.37 -11.95
N ALA A 208 5.71 9.65 -10.95
CA ALA A 208 4.92 9.00 -9.92
C ALA A 208 4.10 10.01 -9.10
N THR A 209 2.90 9.61 -8.68
CA THR A 209 2.09 10.36 -7.70
C THR A 209 2.38 9.89 -6.27
N ILE A 210 3.05 8.75 -6.11
CA ILE A 210 3.42 8.10 -4.87
C ILE A 210 4.88 8.48 -4.52
N PRO A 211 5.21 8.73 -3.23
CA PRO A 211 4.36 8.55 -2.05
C PRO A 211 3.35 9.68 -1.84
N SER A 212 2.19 9.35 -1.31
CA SER A 212 1.29 10.30 -0.65
C SER A 212 1.66 10.45 0.83
N THR A 213 0.77 11.03 1.65
CA THR A 213 0.95 11.10 3.11
C THR A 213 -0.34 10.76 3.83
N ILE A 214 -0.23 10.31 5.08
CA ILE A 214 -1.43 10.04 5.91
C ILE A 214 -2.30 11.30 6.05
N ALA A 215 -1.71 12.48 6.18
CA ALA A 215 -2.47 13.75 6.21
C ALA A 215 -3.28 13.95 4.92
N LEU A 216 -2.67 13.71 3.76
CA LEU A 216 -3.34 13.84 2.48
C LEU A 216 -4.47 12.82 2.34
N GLU A 217 -4.19 11.54 2.64
CA GLU A 217 -5.20 10.49 2.53
C GLU A 217 -6.40 10.73 3.45
N ARG A 218 -6.20 11.20 4.68
CA ARG A 218 -7.29 11.62 5.56
C ARG A 218 -8.14 12.77 4.98
N ALA A 219 -7.54 13.64 4.19
CA ALA A 219 -8.25 14.78 3.61
C ALA A 219 -9.05 14.42 2.35
N ILE A 220 -8.57 13.46 1.54
CA ILE A 220 -9.09 13.21 0.19
C ILE A 220 -9.73 11.84 0.00
N ASN A 221 -9.32 10.82 0.78
CA ASN A 221 -9.68 9.43 0.52
C ASN A 221 -11.07 9.11 1.08
N PRO A 222 -12.08 8.79 0.25
CA PRO A 222 -13.43 8.53 0.72
C PRO A 222 -13.53 7.29 1.62
N PHE A 223 -12.62 6.32 1.48
CA PHE A 223 -12.61 5.11 2.30
C PHE A 223 -12.09 5.34 3.72
N LEU A 224 -11.35 6.42 3.98
CA LEU A 224 -10.97 6.87 5.32
C LEU A 224 -12.00 7.82 5.96
N ARG A 225 -13.05 8.18 5.21
CA ARG A 225 -14.03 9.21 5.57
C ARG A 225 -15.47 8.73 5.33
N ALA A 226 -15.69 7.40 5.40
CA ALA A 226 -16.97 6.77 5.07
C ALA A 226 -18.15 7.23 5.94
N SER A 227 -17.89 7.88 7.09
CA SER A 227 -18.88 8.49 7.99
C SER A 227 -19.11 9.98 7.76
N ASP A 228 -18.35 10.63 6.88
CA ASP A 228 -18.55 12.07 6.59
C ASP A 228 -19.89 12.32 5.92
N THR A 229 -20.59 13.34 6.35
CA THR A 229 -21.97 13.66 5.91
C THR A 229 -22.09 13.74 4.40
N GLU A 230 -21.19 14.45 3.71
CA GLU A 230 -21.23 14.60 2.26
C GLU A 230 -21.06 13.25 1.54
N ILE A 231 -20.20 12.37 2.06
CA ILE A 231 -19.97 11.03 1.50
C ILE A 231 -21.19 10.16 1.75
N VAL A 232 -21.76 10.19 2.97
CA VAL A 232 -22.99 9.46 3.31
C VAL A 232 -24.16 9.92 2.43
N ASP A 233 -24.29 11.21 2.17
CA ASP A 233 -25.35 11.73 1.30
C ASP A 233 -25.17 11.28 -0.16
N SER A 234 -23.93 11.24 -0.66
CA SER A 234 -23.62 10.71 -1.99
C SER A 234 -23.92 9.21 -2.10
N ILE A 235 -23.59 8.43 -1.06
CA ILE A 235 -23.94 6.99 -1.00
C ILE A 235 -25.47 6.82 -1.06
N LYS A 236 -26.23 7.57 -0.25
CA LYS A 236 -27.69 7.51 -0.24
C LYS A 236 -28.29 7.88 -1.58
N GLN A 237 -27.73 8.87 -2.26
CA GLN A 237 -28.18 9.27 -3.59
C GLN A 237 -27.90 8.17 -4.63
N HIS A 238 -26.71 7.56 -4.59
CA HIS A 238 -26.33 6.50 -5.53
C HIS A 238 -27.13 5.22 -5.34
N PHE A 239 -27.41 4.86 -4.10
CA PHE A 239 -28.18 3.66 -3.73
C PHE A 239 -29.59 4.02 -3.23
N SER A 240 -30.30 4.88 -3.98
CA SER A 240 -31.62 5.42 -3.59
C SER A 240 -32.68 4.37 -3.26
N ASP A 241 -32.53 3.15 -3.80
CA ASP A 241 -33.48 2.05 -3.60
C ASP A 241 -33.25 1.28 -2.26
N LEU A 242 -32.18 1.58 -1.53
CA LEU A 242 -31.88 0.95 -0.27
C LEU A 242 -32.45 1.75 0.92
N ASN A 243 -32.79 1.05 2.02
CA ASN A 243 -33.15 1.71 3.26
C ASN A 243 -31.88 2.13 4.01
N HIS A 244 -31.64 3.44 4.10
CA HIS A 244 -30.46 4.03 4.74
C HIS A 244 -30.72 4.60 6.15
N ALA A 245 -31.80 4.20 6.81
CA ALA A 245 -32.23 4.82 8.08
C ALA A 245 -31.15 4.81 9.17
N ASN A 246 -30.23 3.84 9.15
CA ASN A 246 -29.16 3.68 10.14
C ASN A 246 -27.83 3.29 9.46
N LEU A 247 -27.38 4.06 8.45
CA LEU A 247 -26.10 3.81 7.80
C LEU A 247 -24.96 4.24 8.75
N ASP A 248 -24.31 3.26 9.37
CA ASP A 248 -23.10 3.45 10.16
C ASP A 248 -21.84 3.50 9.27
N GLU A 249 -20.67 3.73 9.86
CA GLU A 249 -19.41 3.82 9.14
C GLU A 249 -19.08 2.54 8.35
N LEU A 250 -19.32 1.36 8.92
CA LEU A 250 -19.12 0.08 8.26
C LEU A 250 -20.06 -0.11 7.07
N GLY A 251 -21.32 0.26 7.24
CA GLY A 251 -22.29 0.24 6.13
C GLY A 251 -21.91 1.21 5.03
N GLY A 252 -21.49 2.42 5.38
CA GLY A 252 -20.98 3.41 4.43
C GLY A 252 -19.76 2.91 3.65
N PHE A 253 -18.77 2.37 4.36
CA PHE A 253 -17.59 1.77 3.75
C PHE A 253 -17.95 0.62 2.80
N THR A 254 -18.85 -0.27 3.23
CA THR A 254 -19.29 -1.43 2.43
C THR A 254 -19.93 -0.97 1.11
N LEU A 255 -20.82 0.01 1.17
CA LEU A 255 -21.48 0.56 -0.02
C LEU A 255 -20.49 1.33 -0.92
N LEU A 256 -19.53 2.08 -0.35
CA LEU A 256 -18.45 2.71 -1.13
C LEU A 256 -17.62 1.67 -1.89
N ARG A 257 -17.25 0.56 -1.24
CA ARG A 257 -16.48 -0.51 -1.90
C ARG A 257 -17.30 -1.16 -3.00
N GLN A 258 -18.58 -1.47 -2.74
CA GLN A 258 -19.50 -1.99 -3.76
C GLN A 258 -19.65 -1.01 -4.93
N TRP A 259 -19.78 0.28 -4.68
CA TRP A 259 -19.86 1.30 -5.73
C TRP A 259 -18.56 1.32 -6.55
N LYS A 260 -17.40 1.37 -5.89
CA LYS A 260 -16.10 1.37 -6.58
C LYS A 260 -15.87 0.11 -7.43
N ASP A 261 -16.34 -1.06 -6.98
CA ASP A 261 -16.18 -2.32 -7.72
C ASP A 261 -16.98 -2.37 -9.01
N ASN A 262 -18.00 -1.51 -9.13
CA ASN A 262 -18.89 -1.41 -10.30
C ASN A 262 -18.72 -0.06 -11.07
N PHE A 263 -17.75 0.76 -10.71
CA PHE A 263 -17.48 2.08 -11.29
C PHE A 263 -16.51 1.98 -12.47
#